data_6f1b828b6aeb0d1de2262f71af709401
#
_entry.id   6f1b828b6aeb0d1de2262f71af709401
#
_cell.length_a   1.000
_cell.length_b   1.000
_cell.length_c   1.000
_cell.angle_alpha   90.00
_cell.angle_beta   90.00
_cell.angle_gamma   90.00
#
_symmetry.space_group_name_H-M   'P 1'
#
loop_
_entity.id
_entity.type
_entity.pdbx_description
1 polymer ?
#
loop_
_entity_poly.entity_id
_entity_poly.type
_entity_poly.pdbx_seq_one_letter_code
_entity_poly.pdbx_strand_id
1 'polypeptide(L)'
;NMISKYINKIKFIGLKKINGKIVYFEDINFKDINFENIKESEYIHEIFYYDSDKKQLFLSSGQKMYSNLLLNLYSMITENSLIIIDEPENTLHPNFEIGFIKILNNILEKYNSFAIIATHSSIIAREIPSKFINIIILNEIKNLVEIQKPCIKSFGASITEITNYIFDDVFYENKLYSEWLENKVNEYKRKSKNFKQFQEDYKDILSYELLLEANDIFEK
;
A
#
# COMPACT_ATOMS: atom_id res chain seq x y z
N ASN A 1 5.04 -0.46 16.49
CA ASN A 1 4.18 -0.50 15.33
C ASN A 1 2.74 -0.73 15.77
N MET A 2 1.87 0.29 15.60
CA MET A 2 0.50 0.30 16.16
C MET A 2 -0.36 -0.87 15.62
N ILE A 3 -0.06 -1.33 14.41
CA ILE A 3 -0.78 -2.35 13.67
C ILE A 3 -0.50 -3.76 14.18
N SER A 4 0.78 -4.12 14.35
CA SER A 4 1.13 -5.42 14.95
C SER A 4 0.58 -5.54 16.37
N LYS A 5 0.48 -4.40 17.07
CA LYS A 5 -0.10 -4.34 18.42
C LYS A 5 -1.62 -4.56 18.43
N TYR A 6 -2.34 -4.18 17.33
CA TYR A 6 -3.79 -4.39 17.22
C TYR A 6 -4.15 -5.79 16.70
N ILE A 7 -3.45 -6.26 15.65
CA ILE A 7 -3.65 -7.63 15.12
C ILE A 7 -3.26 -8.67 16.17
N ASN A 8 -2.18 -8.44 16.92
CA ASN A 8 -1.79 -9.31 18.03
C ASN A 8 -2.78 -9.31 19.22
N LYS A 9 -3.70 -8.34 19.28
CA LYS A 9 -4.79 -8.31 20.26
C LYS A 9 -5.99 -9.14 19.84
N ILE A 10 -6.17 -9.41 18.55
CA ILE A 10 -7.25 -10.27 18.08
C ILE A 10 -6.89 -11.69 18.45
N LYS A 11 -7.66 -12.28 19.35
CA LYS A 11 -7.50 -13.67 19.77
C LYS A 11 -8.62 -14.56 19.25
N PHE A 12 -9.80 -13.97 19.08
CA PHE A 12 -10.96 -14.71 18.59
C PHE A 12 -11.64 -13.96 17.47
N ILE A 13 -12.19 -14.71 16.55
CA ILE A 13 -13.15 -14.23 15.57
C ILE A 13 -14.49 -14.79 15.97
N GLY A 14 -15.55 -14.01 15.88
CA GLY A 14 -16.89 -14.42 16.22
C GLY A 14 -17.86 -14.18 15.08
N LEU A 15 -18.75 -15.14 14.87
CA LEU A 15 -19.95 -14.96 14.07
C LEU A 15 -21.13 -14.77 15.02
N LYS A 16 -21.94 -13.75 14.74
CA LYS A 16 -23.13 -13.46 15.55
C LYS A 16 -24.34 -14.11 14.92
N LYS A 17 -25.05 -14.95 15.69
CA LYS A 17 -26.36 -15.48 15.28
C LYS A 17 -27.43 -14.38 15.29
N ILE A 18 -28.45 -14.52 14.48
CA ILE A 18 -29.60 -13.58 14.44
C ILE A 18 -30.25 -13.43 15.82
N ASN A 19 -30.24 -14.49 16.63
CA ASN A 19 -30.74 -14.45 18.01
C ASN A 19 -29.80 -13.78 19.02
N GLY A 20 -28.70 -13.17 18.56
CA GLY A 20 -27.72 -12.46 19.39
C GLY A 20 -26.63 -13.33 20.01
N LYS A 21 -26.68 -14.65 19.90
CA LYS A 21 -25.63 -15.55 20.41
C LYS A 21 -24.37 -15.43 19.55
N ILE A 22 -23.20 -15.34 20.17
CA ILE A 22 -21.91 -15.27 19.48
C ILE A 22 -21.26 -16.65 19.53
N VAL A 23 -20.76 -17.10 18.37
CA VAL A 23 -19.93 -18.29 18.24
C VAL A 23 -18.50 -17.81 18.00
N TYR A 24 -17.61 -18.14 18.92
CA TYR A 24 -16.19 -17.79 18.86
C TYR A 24 -15.40 -18.89 18.18
N PHE A 25 -14.44 -18.50 17.35
CA PHE A 25 -13.46 -19.40 16.76
C PHE A 25 -12.11 -19.09 17.36
N GLU A 26 -11.53 -20.08 18.06
CA GLU A 26 -10.20 -20.02 18.64
C GLU A 26 -9.22 -20.38 17.53
N ASP A 27 -8.13 -19.63 17.47
CA ASP A 27 -7.10 -19.71 16.44
C ASP A 27 -7.64 -19.60 14.99
N ILE A 28 -7.06 -18.69 14.23
CA ILE A 28 -7.44 -18.41 12.82
C ILE A 28 -7.05 -19.60 11.92
N ASN A 29 -7.28 -20.82 12.35
CA ASN A 29 -7.11 -22.00 11.54
C ASN A 29 -8.45 -22.33 10.89
N PHE A 30 -8.83 -21.53 9.88
CA PHE A 30 -10.10 -21.66 9.16
C PHE A 30 -10.33 -23.05 8.56
N LYS A 31 -9.27 -23.88 8.44
CA LYS A 31 -9.38 -25.26 7.94
C LYS A 31 -10.11 -26.19 8.91
N ASP A 32 -10.12 -25.87 10.19
CA ASP A 32 -10.77 -26.68 11.23
C ASP A 32 -12.22 -26.28 11.48
N ILE A 33 -12.70 -25.21 10.83
CA ILE A 33 -14.09 -24.79 10.91
C ILE A 33 -14.89 -25.66 9.94
N ASN A 34 -15.64 -26.60 10.49
CA ASN A 34 -16.61 -27.35 9.69
C ASN A 34 -17.80 -26.45 9.32
N PHE A 35 -17.69 -25.78 8.18
CA PHE A 35 -18.75 -24.89 7.65
C PHE A 35 -20.01 -25.63 7.22
N GLU A 36 -19.95 -26.95 7.02
CA GLU A 36 -21.13 -27.77 6.62
C GLU A 36 -22.28 -27.72 7.65
N ASN A 37 -21.93 -27.45 8.92
CA ASN A 37 -22.90 -27.33 10.00
C ASN A 37 -23.39 -25.89 10.24
N ILE A 38 -22.90 -24.91 9.49
CA ILE A 38 -23.31 -23.50 9.62
C ILE A 38 -24.40 -23.23 8.57
N LYS A 39 -25.64 -23.19 9.01
CA LYS A 39 -26.73 -22.69 8.14
C LYS A 39 -26.58 -21.18 8.01
N GLU A 40 -26.21 -20.70 6.82
CA GLU A 40 -26.02 -19.26 6.53
C GLU A 40 -27.19 -18.39 6.99
N SER A 41 -28.41 -18.89 6.87
CA SER A 41 -29.63 -18.20 7.29
C SER A 41 -29.75 -17.91 8.79
N GLU A 42 -28.86 -18.49 9.64
CA GLU A 42 -28.89 -18.29 11.09
C GLU A 42 -27.91 -17.21 11.57
N TYR A 43 -27.04 -16.71 10.70
CA TYR A 43 -25.96 -15.80 11.07
C TYR A 43 -26.11 -14.44 10.39
N ILE A 44 -25.63 -13.41 11.10
CA ILE A 44 -25.41 -12.10 10.50
C ILE A 44 -24.11 -12.22 9.70
N HIS A 45 -24.13 -11.82 8.42
CA HIS A 45 -22.98 -11.83 7.53
C HIS A 45 -21.95 -10.76 7.90
N GLU A 46 -21.54 -10.73 9.17
CA GLU A 46 -20.53 -9.82 9.68
C GLU A 46 -19.59 -10.58 10.62
N ILE A 47 -18.28 -10.32 10.46
CA ILE A 47 -17.23 -10.88 11.30
C ILE A 47 -16.94 -9.90 12.42
N PHE A 48 -16.96 -10.40 13.64
CA PHE A 48 -16.62 -9.65 14.84
C PHE A 48 -15.27 -10.13 15.39
N TYR A 49 -14.48 -9.22 15.90
CA TYR A 49 -13.15 -9.47 16.40
C TYR A 49 -13.14 -9.25 17.92
N TYR A 50 -12.43 -10.11 18.65
CA TYR A 50 -12.40 -10.11 20.12
C TYR A 50 -10.96 -10.27 20.62
N ASP A 51 -10.68 -9.67 21.79
CA ASP A 51 -9.42 -9.88 22.51
C ASP A 51 -9.44 -11.15 23.37
N SER A 52 -8.36 -11.36 24.18
CA SER A 52 -8.23 -12.50 25.09
C SER A 52 -9.34 -12.59 26.14
N ASP A 53 -9.93 -11.46 26.50
CA ASP A 53 -10.99 -11.36 27.51
C ASP A 53 -12.39 -11.44 26.89
N LYS A 54 -12.47 -11.83 25.61
CA LYS A 54 -13.71 -11.87 24.80
C LYS A 54 -14.41 -10.50 24.70
N LYS A 55 -13.65 -9.42 24.87
CA LYS A 55 -14.16 -8.07 24.64
C LYS A 55 -14.08 -7.74 23.16
N GLN A 56 -15.18 -7.25 22.61
CA GLN A 56 -15.25 -6.88 21.19
C GLN A 56 -14.27 -5.76 20.87
N LEU A 57 -13.50 -5.97 19.80
CA LEU A 57 -12.60 -4.98 19.24
C LEU A 57 -13.29 -4.28 18.06
N PHE A 58 -13.30 -2.95 18.09
CA PHE A 58 -13.80 -2.15 16.98
C PHE A 58 -12.62 -1.80 16.07
N LEU A 59 -12.60 -2.42 14.89
CA LEU A 59 -11.58 -2.17 13.89
C LEU A 59 -11.94 -0.93 13.06
N SER A 60 -10.93 -0.15 12.67
CA SER A 60 -11.10 0.87 11.63
C SER A 60 -11.45 0.23 10.29
N SER A 61 -11.98 1.02 9.34
CA SER A 61 -12.30 0.51 7.99
C SER A 61 -11.12 -0.18 7.32
N GLY A 62 -9.93 0.42 7.35
CA GLY A 62 -8.72 -0.17 6.80
C GLY A 62 -8.29 -1.47 7.50
N GLN A 63 -8.46 -1.55 8.85
CA GLN A 63 -8.20 -2.79 9.60
C GLN A 63 -9.19 -3.90 9.23
N LYS A 64 -10.48 -3.56 9.06
CA LYS A 64 -11.50 -4.52 8.60
C LYS A 64 -11.17 -5.04 7.20
N MET A 65 -10.84 -4.16 6.26
CA MET A 65 -10.47 -4.54 4.89
C MET A 65 -9.24 -5.45 4.87
N TYR A 66 -8.20 -5.10 5.64
CA TYR A 66 -7.00 -5.93 5.77
C TYR A 66 -7.31 -7.31 6.34
N SER A 67 -8.12 -7.37 7.40
CA SER A 67 -8.55 -8.65 7.97
C SER A 67 -9.36 -9.49 7.00
N ASN A 68 -10.28 -8.87 6.26
CA ASN A 68 -11.08 -9.57 5.24
C ASN A 68 -10.21 -10.12 4.10
N LEU A 69 -9.21 -9.35 3.65
CA LEU A 69 -8.27 -9.80 2.62
C LEU A 69 -7.51 -11.05 3.10
N LEU A 70 -6.99 -11.01 4.33
CA LEU A 70 -6.28 -12.15 4.90
C LEU A 70 -7.19 -13.38 5.08
N LEU A 71 -8.42 -13.17 5.55
CA LEU A 71 -9.41 -14.23 5.73
C LEU A 71 -9.74 -14.90 4.38
N ASN A 72 -9.96 -14.11 3.34
CA ASN A 72 -10.20 -14.62 2.00
C ASN A 72 -9.01 -15.43 1.48
N LEU A 73 -7.78 -14.92 1.64
CA LEU A 73 -6.57 -15.65 1.26
C LEU A 73 -6.49 -17.00 1.97
N TYR A 74 -6.65 -17.01 3.30
CA TYR A 74 -6.59 -18.25 4.08
C TYR A 74 -7.69 -19.25 3.76
N SER A 75 -8.89 -18.78 3.43
CA SER A 75 -10.03 -19.65 3.12
C SER A 75 -9.94 -20.31 1.74
N MET A 76 -9.24 -19.67 0.80
CA MET A 76 -9.20 -20.11 -0.60
C MET A 76 -7.92 -20.85 -0.96
N ILE A 77 -6.81 -20.62 -0.23
CA ILE A 77 -5.51 -21.17 -0.59
C ILE A 77 -5.42 -22.69 -0.32
N THR A 78 -4.90 -23.40 -1.31
CA THR A 78 -4.51 -24.79 -1.21
C THR A 78 -3.04 -24.95 -1.55
N GLU A 79 -2.48 -26.15 -1.40
CA GLU A 79 -1.11 -26.43 -1.83
C GLU A 79 -0.94 -26.20 -3.34
N ASN A 80 0.20 -25.62 -3.71
CA ASN A 80 0.58 -25.30 -5.10
C ASN A 80 -0.41 -24.34 -5.80
N SER A 81 -0.99 -23.41 -5.07
CA SER A 81 -1.87 -22.36 -5.64
C SER A 81 -1.06 -21.26 -6.32
N LEU A 82 -1.66 -20.64 -7.32
CA LEU A 82 -1.26 -19.34 -7.86
C LEU A 82 -2.26 -18.28 -7.42
N ILE A 83 -1.79 -17.28 -6.70
CA ILE A 83 -2.60 -16.15 -6.25
C ILE A 83 -2.31 -14.95 -7.15
N ILE A 84 -3.35 -14.33 -7.69
CA ILE A 84 -3.25 -13.10 -8.47
C ILE A 84 -3.89 -11.99 -7.65
N ILE A 85 -3.15 -10.90 -7.43
CA ILE A 85 -3.57 -9.75 -6.63
C ILE A 85 -3.37 -8.50 -7.48
N ASP A 86 -4.43 -7.73 -7.62
CA ASP A 86 -4.43 -6.50 -8.38
C ASP A 86 -4.62 -5.31 -7.43
N GLU A 87 -3.66 -4.38 -7.46
CA GLU A 87 -3.63 -3.13 -6.71
C GLU A 87 -4.04 -3.27 -5.22
N PRO A 88 -3.37 -4.11 -4.42
CA PRO A 88 -3.74 -4.29 -3.01
C PRO A 88 -3.65 -2.99 -2.21
N GLU A 89 -2.81 -2.04 -2.62
CA GLU A 89 -2.68 -0.71 -2.01
C GLU A 89 -3.96 0.12 -2.05
N ASN A 90 -4.83 -0.05 -3.04
CA ASN A 90 -6.11 0.67 -3.11
C ASN A 90 -7.01 0.40 -1.91
N THR A 91 -6.79 -0.72 -1.26
CA THR A 91 -7.57 -1.15 -0.09
C THR A 91 -6.78 -1.09 1.21
N LEU A 92 -5.46 -0.90 1.14
CA LEU A 92 -4.56 -0.93 2.27
C LEU A 92 -4.03 0.47 2.61
N HIS A 93 -3.98 0.79 3.88
CA HIS A 93 -3.21 1.95 4.33
C HIS A 93 -1.70 1.61 4.19
N PRO A 94 -0.81 2.57 3.83
CA PRO A 94 0.63 2.33 3.64
C PRO A 94 1.31 1.51 4.73
N ASN A 95 0.91 1.72 5.99
CA ASN A 95 1.43 0.94 7.12
C ASN A 95 1.02 -0.54 7.11
N PHE A 96 -0.01 -0.92 6.36
CA PHE A 96 -0.48 -2.31 6.22
C PHE A 96 0.18 -3.03 5.06
N GLU A 97 0.68 -2.32 4.05
CA GLU A 97 1.27 -2.91 2.86
C GLU A 97 2.48 -3.81 3.20
N ILE A 98 3.40 -3.32 4.04
CA ILE A 98 4.56 -4.13 4.50
C ILE A 98 4.08 -5.37 5.29
N GLY A 99 3.10 -5.17 6.16
CA GLY A 99 2.51 -6.26 6.94
C GLY A 99 1.84 -7.31 6.05
N PHE A 100 1.17 -6.85 5.00
CA PHE A 100 0.53 -7.70 4.00
C PHE A 100 1.56 -8.57 3.25
N ILE A 101 2.62 -7.98 2.70
CA ILE A 101 3.67 -8.74 2.01
C ILE A 101 4.31 -9.78 2.93
N LYS A 102 4.59 -9.42 4.19
CA LYS A 102 5.14 -10.37 5.16
C LYS A 102 4.21 -11.57 5.41
N ILE A 103 2.92 -11.32 5.60
CA ILE A 103 1.94 -12.40 5.83
C ILE A 103 1.74 -13.21 4.56
N LEU A 104 1.65 -12.55 3.40
CA LEU A 104 1.53 -13.25 2.12
C LEU A 104 2.71 -14.19 1.90
N ASN A 105 3.94 -13.77 2.13
CA ASN A 105 5.12 -14.63 2.02
C ASN A 105 5.03 -15.85 2.93
N ASN A 106 4.63 -15.68 4.19
CA ASN A 106 4.45 -16.80 5.12
C ASN A 106 3.37 -17.79 4.64
N ILE A 107 2.29 -17.28 4.05
CA ILE A 107 1.22 -18.11 3.47
C ILE A 107 1.76 -18.87 2.26
N LEU A 108 2.44 -18.20 1.34
CA LEU A 108 2.99 -18.81 0.13
C LEU A 108 3.99 -19.91 0.48
N GLU A 109 4.90 -19.66 1.41
CA GLU A 109 5.85 -20.69 1.91
C GLU A 109 5.12 -21.89 2.51
N LYS A 110 4.13 -21.65 3.40
CA LYS A 110 3.37 -22.71 4.07
C LYS A 110 2.64 -23.62 3.10
N TYR A 111 2.12 -23.06 2.00
CA TYR A 111 1.31 -23.78 1.00
C TYR A 111 2.08 -24.11 -0.27
N ASN A 112 3.42 -23.91 -0.28
CA ASN A 112 4.26 -24.09 -1.48
C ASN A 112 3.65 -23.44 -2.72
N SER A 113 3.21 -22.21 -2.57
CA SER A 113 2.38 -21.47 -3.54
C SER A 113 3.10 -20.23 -4.05
N PHE A 114 2.57 -19.62 -5.09
CA PHE A 114 3.13 -18.43 -5.75
C PHE A 114 2.11 -17.31 -5.79
N ALA A 115 2.61 -16.06 -5.90
CA ALA A 115 1.76 -14.91 -6.13
C ALA A 115 2.29 -14.04 -7.27
N ILE A 116 1.38 -13.46 -8.03
CA ILE A 116 1.63 -12.35 -8.96
C ILE A 116 0.86 -11.15 -8.42
N ILE A 117 1.57 -10.04 -8.23
CA ILE A 117 0.99 -8.80 -7.70
C ILE A 117 1.17 -7.73 -8.77
N ALA A 118 0.08 -7.16 -9.26
CA ALA A 118 0.10 -5.91 -10.00
C ALA A 118 -0.05 -4.76 -8.97
N THR A 119 0.81 -3.76 -9.03
CA THR A 119 0.85 -2.69 -8.02
C THR A 119 1.49 -1.43 -8.56
N HIS A 120 1.03 -0.28 -8.07
CA HIS A 120 1.68 1.02 -8.21
C HIS A 120 2.35 1.48 -6.90
N SER A 121 2.41 0.62 -5.86
CA SER A 121 3.00 0.97 -4.58
C SER A 121 4.52 0.80 -4.59
N SER A 122 5.23 1.90 -4.40
CA SER A 122 6.67 1.90 -4.15
C SER A 122 7.03 1.20 -2.83
N ILE A 123 6.11 1.14 -1.88
CA ILE A 123 6.28 0.43 -0.60
C ILE A 123 6.31 -1.08 -0.85
N ILE A 124 5.37 -1.60 -1.65
CA ILE A 124 5.33 -3.02 -2.03
C ILE A 124 6.56 -3.38 -2.87
N ALA A 125 6.88 -2.58 -3.89
CA ALA A 125 8.03 -2.82 -4.76
C ALA A 125 9.36 -2.88 -4.00
N ARG A 126 9.52 -2.08 -2.94
CA ARG A 126 10.71 -2.10 -2.07
C ARG A 126 10.91 -3.40 -1.31
N GLU A 127 9.83 -4.11 -1.00
CA GLU A 127 9.87 -5.38 -0.27
C GLU A 127 10.17 -6.58 -1.19
N ILE A 128 10.28 -6.36 -2.50
CA ILE A 128 10.48 -7.42 -3.51
C ILE A 128 11.83 -7.23 -4.20
N PRO A 129 12.67 -8.28 -4.28
CA PRO A 129 13.91 -8.21 -5.06
C PRO A 129 13.67 -7.92 -6.54
N SER A 130 14.48 -7.04 -7.14
CA SER A 130 14.31 -6.55 -8.52
C SER A 130 14.22 -7.66 -9.58
N LYS A 131 14.85 -8.80 -9.36
CA LYS A 131 14.76 -9.96 -10.26
C LYS A 131 13.32 -10.49 -10.43
N PHE A 132 12.46 -10.27 -9.43
CA PHE A 132 11.06 -10.69 -9.45
C PHE A 132 10.11 -9.58 -9.89
N ILE A 133 10.61 -8.37 -10.12
CA ILE A 133 9.81 -7.25 -10.62
C ILE A 133 9.88 -7.21 -12.14
N ASN A 134 8.74 -6.95 -12.77
CA ASN A 134 8.61 -6.62 -14.17
C ASN A 134 7.89 -5.28 -14.28
N ILE A 135 8.47 -4.34 -15.02
CA ILE A 135 7.87 -3.03 -15.31
C ILE A 135 7.14 -3.17 -16.64
N ILE A 136 5.86 -2.83 -16.64
CA ILE A 136 5.01 -2.88 -17.84
C ILE A 136 4.86 -1.44 -18.35
N ILE A 137 5.32 -1.18 -19.57
CA ILE A 137 5.31 0.14 -20.18
C ILE A 137 4.45 0.08 -21.44
N LEU A 138 3.52 1.02 -21.57
CA LEU A 138 2.80 1.22 -22.81
C LEU A 138 3.61 2.15 -23.73
N ASN A 139 4.15 1.61 -24.80
CA ASN A 139 4.76 2.42 -25.84
C ASN A 139 3.66 2.99 -26.76
N GLU A 140 3.25 4.22 -26.52
CA GLU A 140 2.16 4.88 -27.23
C GLU A 140 2.44 5.04 -28.74
N ILE A 141 3.71 5.23 -29.12
CA ILE A 141 4.11 5.41 -30.54
C ILE A 141 3.88 4.13 -31.32
N LYS A 142 4.21 2.99 -30.73
CA LYS A 142 4.08 1.66 -31.36
C LYS A 142 2.77 0.98 -31.01
N ASN A 143 2.01 1.52 -30.06
CA ASN A 143 0.83 0.89 -29.44
C ASN A 143 1.10 -0.55 -28.98
N LEU A 144 2.25 -0.75 -28.35
CA LEU A 144 2.74 -2.05 -27.86
C LEU A 144 3.05 -1.97 -26.39
N VAL A 145 2.80 -3.07 -25.69
CA VAL A 145 3.22 -3.25 -24.29
C VAL A 145 4.64 -3.82 -24.28
N GLU A 146 5.54 -3.14 -23.62
CA GLU A 146 6.92 -3.57 -23.40
C GLU A 146 7.09 -3.98 -21.95
N ILE A 147 7.86 -5.06 -21.72
CA ILE A 147 8.18 -5.54 -20.37
C ILE A 147 9.68 -5.33 -20.15
N GLN A 148 10.02 -4.63 -19.09
CA GLN A 148 11.39 -4.32 -18.71
C GLN A 148 11.71 -4.77 -17.29
N LYS A 149 12.99 -4.97 -17.00
CA LYS A 149 13.48 -5.19 -15.63
C LYS A 149 13.92 -3.88 -15.01
N PRO A 150 13.73 -3.70 -13.67
CA PRO A 150 14.27 -2.53 -13.00
C PRO A 150 15.79 -2.40 -13.20
N CYS A 151 16.24 -1.17 -13.48
CA CYS A 151 17.68 -0.86 -13.58
C CYS A 151 18.36 -0.72 -12.20
N ILE A 152 17.58 -0.69 -11.13
CA ILE A 152 18.06 -0.57 -9.75
C ILE A 152 17.78 -1.84 -8.93
N LYS A 153 18.46 -1.97 -7.79
CA LYS A 153 18.16 -2.99 -6.79
C LYS A 153 17.03 -2.49 -5.89
N SER A 154 15.83 -3.03 -6.07
CA SER A 154 14.62 -2.56 -5.38
C SER A 154 14.59 -2.93 -3.89
N PHE A 155 15.10 -4.10 -3.52
CA PHE A 155 14.97 -4.63 -2.17
C PHE A 155 15.69 -3.74 -1.14
N GLY A 156 14.91 -3.07 -0.30
CA GLY A 156 15.41 -2.14 0.72
C GLY A 156 15.87 -0.76 0.19
N ALA A 157 15.66 -0.46 -1.10
CA ALA A 157 15.95 0.86 -1.66
C ALA A 157 15.08 1.97 -1.03
N SER A 158 15.46 3.23 -1.23
CA SER A 158 14.61 4.34 -0.80
C SER A 158 13.32 4.40 -1.63
N ILE A 159 12.25 4.91 -1.03
CA ILE A 159 10.96 5.10 -1.74
C ILE A 159 11.16 6.01 -2.97
N THR A 160 11.97 7.06 -2.83
CA THR A 160 12.27 7.99 -3.92
C THR A 160 12.96 7.30 -5.09
N GLU A 161 13.96 6.43 -4.82
CA GLU A 161 14.60 5.64 -5.89
C GLU A 161 13.60 4.71 -6.59
N ILE A 162 12.77 4.02 -5.83
CA ILE A 162 11.73 3.13 -6.40
C ILE A 162 10.78 3.93 -7.28
N THR A 163 10.28 5.06 -6.78
CA THR A 163 9.34 5.91 -7.52
C THR A 163 9.97 6.42 -8.81
N ASN A 164 11.21 6.91 -8.77
CA ASN A 164 11.87 7.49 -9.93
C ASN A 164 12.29 6.45 -10.99
N TYR A 165 12.70 5.24 -10.59
CA TYR A 165 13.32 4.28 -11.51
C TYR A 165 12.46 3.06 -11.83
N ILE A 166 11.40 2.81 -11.08
CA ILE A 166 10.48 1.69 -11.34
C ILE A 166 9.15 2.19 -11.89
N PHE A 167 8.60 3.25 -11.30
CA PHE A 167 7.30 3.77 -11.71
C PHE A 167 7.41 4.88 -12.75
N ASP A 168 8.66 5.31 -13.07
CA ASP A 168 8.96 6.35 -14.08
C ASP A 168 7.93 7.48 -13.99
N ASP A 169 7.95 8.13 -12.81
CA ASP A 169 6.85 9.02 -12.45
C ASP A 169 6.97 10.29 -13.31
N VAL A 170 6.38 10.23 -14.52
CA VAL A 170 6.22 11.32 -15.47
C VAL A 170 5.59 12.56 -14.81
N PHE A 171 5.06 12.41 -13.61
CA PHE A 171 4.62 13.49 -12.73
C PHE A 171 5.75 14.45 -12.32
N TYR A 172 7.03 14.13 -12.56
CA TYR A 172 8.12 15.06 -12.27
C TYR A 172 8.14 16.27 -13.21
N GLU A 173 7.64 16.16 -14.46
CA GLU A 173 7.68 17.25 -15.43
C GLU A 173 6.50 18.23 -15.35
N ASN A 174 5.35 17.86 -14.75
CA ASN A 174 4.15 18.70 -14.71
C ASN A 174 3.57 18.87 -13.30
N LYS A 175 4.40 19.21 -12.33
CA LYS A 175 3.90 19.48 -10.98
C LYS A 175 3.26 20.86 -10.93
N LEU A 176 2.03 20.95 -10.44
CA LEU A 176 1.33 22.24 -10.22
C LEU A 176 2.20 23.24 -9.48
N TYR A 177 3.03 22.77 -8.53
CA TYR A 177 3.92 23.65 -7.79
C TYR A 177 5.12 24.14 -8.64
N SER A 178 5.61 23.37 -9.62
CA SER A 178 6.70 23.80 -10.51
C SER A 178 6.24 24.94 -11.40
N GLU A 179 5.05 24.83 -12.01
CA GLU A 179 4.44 25.92 -12.77
C GLU A 179 4.18 27.15 -11.90
N TRP A 180 3.67 26.94 -10.69
CA TRP A 180 3.47 28.02 -9.72
C TRP A 180 4.81 28.69 -9.35
N LEU A 181 5.87 27.90 -9.11
CA LEU A 181 7.18 28.38 -8.74
C LEU A 181 7.80 29.24 -9.86
N GLU A 182 7.77 28.73 -11.09
CA GLU A 182 8.23 29.49 -12.26
C GLU A 182 7.48 30.82 -12.41
N ASN A 183 6.16 30.77 -12.32
CA ASN A 183 5.33 31.97 -12.41
C ASN A 183 5.67 32.98 -11.32
N LYS A 184 5.89 32.52 -10.08
CA LYS A 184 6.27 33.38 -8.96
C LYS A 184 7.67 33.96 -9.09
N VAL A 185 8.65 33.17 -9.46
CA VAL A 185 10.00 33.68 -9.73
C VAL A 185 9.98 34.70 -10.85
N ASN A 186 9.27 34.45 -11.93
CA ASN A 186 9.13 35.39 -13.04
C ASN A 186 8.42 36.70 -12.61
N GLU A 187 7.42 36.62 -11.72
CA GLU A 187 6.80 37.82 -11.12
C GLU A 187 7.82 38.65 -10.33
N TYR A 188 8.70 38.00 -9.54
CA TYR A 188 9.75 38.68 -8.78
C TYR A 188 10.79 39.32 -9.70
N LYS A 189 11.25 38.60 -10.74
CA LYS A 189 12.16 39.15 -11.76
C LYS A 189 11.58 40.40 -12.44
N ARG A 190 10.30 40.35 -12.82
CA ARG A 190 9.60 41.54 -13.43
C ARG A 190 9.54 42.74 -12.48
N LYS A 191 9.50 42.51 -11.16
CA LYS A 191 9.51 43.54 -10.12
C LYS A 191 10.92 43.95 -9.71
N SER A 192 11.95 43.49 -10.41
CA SER A 192 13.38 43.71 -10.10
C SER A 192 13.76 43.24 -8.67
N LYS A 193 13.07 42.25 -8.16
CA LYS A 193 13.39 41.57 -6.89
C LYS A 193 14.33 40.39 -7.16
N ASN A 194 15.23 40.14 -6.21
CA ASN A 194 16.21 39.05 -6.30
C ASN A 194 15.81 37.82 -5.49
N PHE A 195 16.59 36.74 -5.63
CA PHE A 195 16.36 35.49 -4.91
C PHE A 195 16.33 35.66 -3.39
N LYS A 196 17.19 36.51 -2.83
CA LYS A 196 17.23 36.75 -1.37
C LYS A 196 15.89 37.27 -0.83
N GLN A 197 15.24 38.16 -1.58
CA GLN A 197 13.91 38.67 -1.23
C GLN A 197 12.84 37.60 -1.38
N PHE A 198 12.91 36.78 -2.43
CA PHE A 198 12.04 35.65 -2.61
C PHE A 198 12.18 34.64 -1.47
N GLN A 199 13.42 34.29 -1.12
CA GLN A 199 13.71 33.37 -0.04
C GLN A 199 13.14 33.88 1.30
N GLU A 200 13.31 35.16 1.62
CA GLU A 200 12.79 35.72 2.86
C GLU A 200 11.25 35.67 2.92
N ASP A 201 10.59 35.96 1.78
CA ASP A 201 9.13 35.96 1.71
C ASP A 201 8.52 34.55 1.77
N TYR A 202 9.27 33.48 1.37
CA TYR A 202 8.76 32.13 1.23
C TYR A 202 9.46 31.06 2.08
N LYS A 203 10.47 31.39 2.89
CA LYS A 203 11.22 30.42 3.72
C LYS A 203 10.35 29.59 4.69
N ASP A 204 9.23 30.14 5.14
CA ASP A 204 8.32 29.47 6.06
C ASP A 204 7.22 28.67 5.34
N ILE A 205 7.16 28.74 4.00
CA ILE A 205 6.12 28.13 3.16
C ILE A 205 6.71 27.04 2.28
N LEU A 206 7.89 27.26 1.69
CA LEU A 206 8.51 26.35 0.74
C LEU A 206 9.52 25.43 1.43
N SER A 207 9.59 24.20 0.94
CA SER A 207 10.66 23.29 1.32
C SER A 207 12.02 23.81 0.86
N TYR A 208 13.09 23.33 1.51
CA TYR A 208 14.44 23.67 1.11
C TYR A 208 14.76 23.32 -0.35
N GLU A 209 14.24 22.17 -0.82
CA GLU A 209 14.39 21.71 -2.21
C GLU A 209 13.77 22.69 -3.20
N LEU A 210 12.55 23.18 -2.91
CA LEU A 210 11.89 24.17 -3.77
C LEU A 210 12.58 25.54 -3.75
N LEU A 211 13.21 25.90 -2.64
CA LEU A 211 14.01 27.13 -2.59
C LEU A 211 15.28 27.00 -3.44
N LEU A 212 15.91 25.83 -3.50
CA LEU A 212 17.05 25.57 -4.40
C LEU A 212 16.59 25.64 -5.87
N GLU A 213 15.47 24.99 -6.21
CA GLU A 213 14.88 25.04 -7.56
C GLU A 213 14.55 26.49 -7.97
N ALA A 214 13.98 27.28 -7.05
CA ALA A 214 13.76 28.71 -7.28
C ALA A 214 15.06 29.48 -7.57
N ASN A 215 16.14 29.19 -6.82
CA ASN A 215 17.43 29.82 -7.07
C ASN A 215 17.95 29.52 -8.47
N ASP A 216 17.87 28.26 -8.91
CA ASP A 216 18.26 27.84 -10.26
C ASP A 216 17.46 28.56 -11.36
N ILE A 217 16.17 28.81 -11.09
CA ILE A 217 15.34 29.60 -12.01
C ILE A 217 15.75 31.08 -12.02
N PHE A 218 16.14 31.64 -10.86
CA PHE A 218 16.64 33.02 -10.80
C PHE A 218 17.95 33.23 -11.56
N GLU A 219 18.82 32.21 -11.58
CA GLU A 219 20.14 32.25 -12.25
C GLU A 219 20.05 32.09 -13.78
N LYS A 220 18.97 31.52 -14.30
CA LYS A 220 18.66 31.43 -15.73
C LYS A 220 18.06 32.73 -16.26
#